data_022f189fa6d959ff2d59d4a4ab7bb43e
#
_entry.id   022f189fa6d959ff2d59d4a4ab7bb43e
#
_cell.length_a   1.000
_cell.length_b   1.000
_cell.length_c   1.000
_cell.angle_alpha   90.00
_cell.angle_beta   90.00
_cell.angle_gamma   90.00
#
_symmetry.space_group_name_H-M   'P 1'
#
loop_
_entity.id
_entity.type
_entity.pdbx_description
1 polymer ?
#
loop_
_entity_poly.entity_id
_entity_poly.type
_entity_poly.pdbx_seq_one_letter_code
_entity_poly.pdbx_strand_id
1 'polypeptide(L)'
;VQVSGLTSGVSSVAAGKDFACAVMLNATVRCWGSNASGQFGSGNTDSSTFPVDIGISYVTAVAAGTNSTCFIVSGAVQCAGANTNGQLGDGTLDPNPSPIDTGLTSATSVSVGDEYACAVVSGGAKCWGRNNRRQLGTNASLNPTKTPTNVSGLTSDVSKVVSGLQHACALLSTEEMKCWGFNSNGQIGDGSITQRATPVSTLASGVTAISARENSTCAVVSGAAQCWGANTWGQVGDGTVSARNVPTSVTSLISGVTNIANGYEHACAVTSAAQVRCWGSQ
;
A
#
# COMPACT_ATOMS: atom_id res chain seq x y z
N VAL A 1 12.51 -2.93 19.08
CA VAL A 1 12.47 -1.73 19.96
C VAL A 1 11.03 -1.26 20.08
N GLN A 2 10.56 -0.98 21.30
CA GLN A 2 9.24 -0.43 21.55
C GLN A 2 9.18 1.03 21.10
N VAL A 3 8.13 1.42 20.38
CA VAL A 3 7.90 2.83 20.04
C VAL A 3 7.47 3.56 21.32
N SER A 4 8.24 4.58 21.72
CA SER A 4 7.97 5.35 22.94
C SER A 4 6.59 6.03 22.84
N GLY A 5 5.78 5.88 23.90
CA GLY A 5 4.41 6.45 23.94
C GLY A 5 3.34 5.62 23.22
N LEU A 6 3.66 4.45 22.62
CA LEU A 6 2.72 3.51 22.00
C LEU A 6 2.88 2.11 22.58
N THR A 7 2.72 1.97 23.90
CA THR A 7 2.85 0.68 24.62
C THR A 7 1.57 -0.16 24.54
N SER A 8 0.44 0.45 24.22
CA SER A 8 -0.87 -0.22 24.09
C SER A 8 -1.83 0.63 23.27
N GLY A 9 -3.01 0.08 22.97
CA GLY A 9 -4.10 0.81 22.31
C GLY A 9 -3.92 1.09 20.81
N VAL A 10 -2.97 0.43 20.14
CA VAL A 10 -2.77 0.52 18.69
C VAL A 10 -3.66 -0.53 18.00
N SER A 11 -4.42 -0.08 17.00
CA SER A 11 -5.25 -0.93 16.13
C SER A 11 -4.49 -1.35 14.88
N SER A 12 -3.83 -0.40 14.21
CA SER A 12 -3.04 -0.66 13.01
C SER A 12 -1.92 0.35 12.83
N VAL A 13 -0.93 0.01 12.01
CA VAL A 13 0.20 0.89 11.66
C VAL A 13 0.39 0.94 10.16
N ALA A 14 0.88 2.08 9.66
CA ALA A 14 1.33 2.26 8.30
C ALA A 14 2.70 2.94 8.31
N ALA A 15 3.64 2.41 7.53
CA ALA A 15 4.97 2.98 7.37
C ALA A 15 5.10 3.61 5.99
N GLY A 16 5.43 4.89 5.94
CA GLY A 16 5.86 5.61 4.75
C GLY A 16 7.35 5.43 4.49
N LYS A 17 7.95 6.35 3.72
CA LYS A 17 9.40 6.31 3.45
C LYS A 17 10.22 6.64 4.70
N ASP A 18 9.97 7.81 5.29
CA ASP A 18 10.73 8.33 6.43
C ASP A 18 9.81 8.74 7.60
N PHE A 19 8.61 8.18 7.66
CA PHE A 19 7.60 8.43 8.69
C PHE A 19 6.70 7.21 8.89
N ALA A 20 5.97 7.21 9.98
CA ALA A 20 4.95 6.20 10.25
C ALA A 20 3.75 6.81 10.95
N CYS A 21 2.60 6.17 10.81
CA CYS A 21 1.36 6.53 11.49
C CYS A 21 0.71 5.30 12.12
N ALA A 22 0.08 5.47 13.26
CA ALA A 22 -0.69 4.44 13.97
C ALA A 22 -2.14 4.91 14.15
N VAL A 23 -3.09 4.05 13.80
CA VAL A 23 -4.50 4.20 14.20
C VAL A 23 -4.65 3.62 15.60
N MET A 24 -5.23 4.39 16.50
CA MET A 24 -5.48 3.97 17.87
C MET A 24 -6.85 3.27 18.00
N LEU A 25 -7.05 2.48 19.04
CA LEU A 25 -8.33 1.81 19.33
C LEU A 25 -9.51 2.79 19.55
N ASN A 26 -9.21 4.04 19.94
CA ASN A 26 -10.19 5.11 20.04
C ASN A 26 -10.43 5.85 18.71
N ALA A 27 -9.95 5.29 17.60
CA ALA A 27 -10.07 5.83 16.25
C ALA A 27 -9.40 7.22 16.03
N THR A 28 -8.42 7.59 16.84
CA THR A 28 -7.51 8.72 16.58
C THR A 28 -6.23 8.23 15.87
N VAL A 29 -5.41 9.16 15.37
CA VAL A 29 -4.17 8.84 14.66
C VAL A 29 -2.99 9.54 15.31
N ARG A 30 -1.88 8.82 15.42
CA ARG A 30 -0.59 9.37 15.82
C ARG A 30 0.45 9.10 14.76
N CYS A 31 1.22 10.14 14.39
CA CYS A 31 2.29 10.03 13.38
C CYS A 31 3.63 10.48 13.96
N TRP A 32 4.74 9.96 13.40
CA TRP A 32 6.11 10.31 13.77
C TRP A 32 7.05 10.11 12.58
N GLY A 33 8.22 10.73 12.64
CA GLY A 33 9.21 10.76 11.56
C GLY A 33 9.22 12.08 10.82
N SER A 34 9.48 12.07 9.52
CA SER A 34 9.52 13.24 8.65
C SER A 34 8.12 13.78 8.35
N ASN A 35 7.96 15.10 8.43
CA ASN A 35 6.72 15.82 8.07
C ASN A 35 6.97 17.03 7.14
N ALA A 36 8.12 17.09 6.49
CA ALA A 36 8.53 18.24 5.68
C ALA A 36 7.56 18.58 4.52
N SER A 37 6.74 17.63 4.09
CA SER A 37 5.69 17.82 3.08
C SER A 37 4.28 17.95 3.69
N GLY A 38 4.13 17.94 5.02
CA GLY A 38 2.83 17.92 5.69
C GLY A 38 2.12 16.55 5.66
N GLN A 39 2.90 15.47 5.45
CA GLN A 39 2.39 14.11 5.30
C GLN A 39 1.75 13.52 6.56
N PHE A 40 1.91 14.12 7.74
CA PHE A 40 1.17 13.74 8.95
C PHE A 40 -0.31 14.08 8.86
N GLY A 41 -0.66 15.16 8.12
CA GLY A 41 -2.03 15.70 8.15
C GLY A 41 -2.34 16.51 9.41
N SER A 42 -1.32 17.01 10.11
CA SER A 42 -1.46 17.78 11.38
C SER A 42 -1.73 19.27 11.19
N GLY A 43 -1.84 19.74 9.94
CA GLY A 43 -1.99 21.16 9.61
C GLY A 43 -0.69 21.96 9.61
N ASN A 44 0.46 21.32 9.85
CA ASN A 44 1.80 21.92 9.80
C ASN A 44 2.81 20.99 9.13
N THR A 45 4.08 21.39 9.06
CA THR A 45 5.17 20.61 8.46
C THR A 45 6.24 20.19 9.49
N ASP A 46 5.90 20.21 10.78
CA ASP A 46 6.83 19.90 11.86
C ASP A 46 7.03 18.39 11.97
N SER A 47 8.28 17.95 11.80
CA SER A 47 8.68 16.55 12.01
C SER A 47 8.75 16.23 13.50
N SER A 48 8.55 14.95 13.87
CA SER A 48 8.60 14.50 15.25
C SER A 48 9.30 13.15 15.39
N THR A 49 10.19 13.02 16.35
CA THR A 49 10.81 11.75 16.72
C THR A 49 9.93 10.88 17.63
N PHE A 50 8.80 11.43 18.10
CA PHE A 50 7.82 10.75 18.95
C PHE A 50 6.45 10.76 18.29
N PRO A 51 5.58 9.76 18.55
CA PRO A 51 4.20 9.74 18.08
C PRO A 51 3.41 10.96 18.58
N VAL A 52 2.99 11.83 17.67
CA VAL A 52 2.15 13.01 17.96
C VAL A 52 0.73 12.78 17.47
N ASP A 53 -0.25 13.21 18.26
CA ASP A 53 -1.66 13.21 17.86
C ASP A 53 -1.86 14.27 16.76
N ILE A 54 -2.44 13.87 15.64
CA ILE A 54 -2.65 14.75 14.48
C ILE A 54 -4.03 15.41 14.47
N GLY A 55 -4.84 15.21 15.50
CA GLY A 55 -6.12 15.90 15.72
C GLY A 55 -7.28 15.37 14.87
N ILE A 56 -7.14 14.22 14.18
CA ILE A 56 -8.25 13.58 13.46
C ILE A 56 -8.80 12.39 14.23
N SER A 57 -10.12 12.17 14.11
CA SER A 57 -10.85 11.10 14.80
C SER A 57 -11.76 10.35 13.82
N TYR A 58 -12.36 9.24 14.30
CA TYR A 58 -13.19 8.33 13.48
C TYR A 58 -12.42 7.70 12.31
N VAL A 59 -11.09 7.56 12.46
CA VAL A 59 -10.23 6.93 11.45
C VAL A 59 -10.31 5.41 11.58
N THR A 60 -10.64 4.75 10.48
CA THR A 60 -10.69 3.28 10.41
C THR A 60 -9.49 2.67 9.71
N ALA A 61 -8.79 3.44 8.86
CA ALA A 61 -7.57 3.01 8.20
C ALA A 61 -6.66 4.19 7.86
N VAL A 62 -5.36 3.93 7.80
CA VAL A 62 -4.32 4.87 7.34
C VAL A 62 -3.40 4.15 6.35
N ALA A 63 -2.99 4.84 5.30
CA ALA A 63 -1.97 4.38 4.35
C ALA A 63 -0.94 5.48 4.14
N ALA A 64 0.33 5.12 4.24
CA ALA A 64 1.47 6.02 4.18
C ALA A 64 2.33 5.73 2.95
N GLY A 65 2.58 6.73 2.13
CA GLY A 65 3.39 6.69 0.92
C GLY A 65 4.79 7.28 1.12
N THR A 66 5.35 7.86 0.06
CA THR A 66 6.65 8.53 0.13
C THR A 66 6.55 9.85 0.90
N ASN A 67 5.67 10.76 0.48
CA ASN A 67 5.49 12.11 1.05
C ASN A 67 4.01 12.49 1.19
N SER A 68 3.12 11.51 1.23
CA SER A 68 1.67 11.73 1.42
C SER A 68 1.06 10.58 2.21
N THR A 69 -0.06 10.86 2.85
CA THR A 69 -0.83 9.92 3.65
C THR A 69 -2.29 10.03 3.28
N CYS A 70 -3.00 8.92 3.21
CA CYS A 70 -4.45 8.90 3.08
C CYS A 70 -5.08 8.16 4.25
N PHE A 71 -6.23 8.65 4.68
CA PHE A 71 -7.02 8.17 5.81
C PHE A 71 -8.41 7.77 5.33
N ILE A 72 -8.99 6.75 5.93
CA ILE A 72 -10.44 6.52 5.84
C ILE A 72 -11.07 7.04 7.13
N VAL A 73 -11.83 8.12 7.01
CA VAL A 73 -12.51 8.81 8.12
C VAL A 73 -14.02 8.64 7.95
N SER A 74 -14.66 7.82 8.78
CA SER A 74 -16.09 7.51 8.66
C SER A 74 -16.51 7.07 7.23
N GLY A 75 -15.64 6.32 6.53
CA GLY A 75 -15.85 5.86 5.16
C GLY A 75 -15.48 6.87 4.06
N ALA A 76 -15.15 8.12 4.37
CA ALA A 76 -14.60 9.09 3.41
C ALA A 76 -13.08 8.93 3.31
N VAL A 77 -12.52 9.13 2.10
CA VAL A 77 -11.07 9.16 1.91
C VAL A 77 -10.57 10.60 1.95
N GLN A 78 -9.67 10.87 2.88
CA GLN A 78 -9.00 12.16 3.02
C GLN A 78 -7.48 11.96 2.93
N CYS A 79 -6.77 12.83 2.22
CA CYS A 79 -5.33 12.73 2.03
C CYS A 79 -4.61 14.03 2.41
N ALA A 80 -3.34 13.93 2.84
CA ALA A 80 -2.50 15.07 3.21
C ALA A 80 -1.06 14.87 2.72
N GLY A 81 -0.31 15.95 2.57
CA GLY A 81 1.09 15.95 2.18
C GLY A 81 1.38 16.55 0.81
N ALA A 82 2.38 16.02 0.11
CA ALA A 82 2.75 16.44 -1.24
C ALA A 82 1.66 16.15 -2.26
N ASN A 83 1.52 17.01 -3.30
CA ASN A 83 0.48 16.89 -4.32
C ASN A 83 0.94 17.22 -5.76
N THR A 84 2.23 17.24 -6.03
CA THR A 84 2.78 17.65 -7.34
C THR A 84 2.29 16.81 -8.53
N ASN A 85 1.79 15.61 -8.28
CA ASN A 85 1.20 14.71 -9.27
C ASN A 85 -0.31 14.48 -9.07
N GLY A 86 -0.96 15.24 -8.18
CA GLY A 86 -2.37 15.08 -7.87
C GLY A 86 -2.65 13.89 -6.94
N GLN A 87 -1.65 13.44 -6.17
CA GLN A 87 -1.76 12.27 -5.28
C GLN A 87 -2.70 12.47 -4.08
N LEU A 88 -3.13 13.71 -3.78
CA LEU A 88 -4.17 13.98 -2.79
C LEU A 88 -5.59 13.73 -3.34
N GLY A 89 -5.78 13.74 -4.67
CA GLY A 89 -7.05 13.39 -5.29
C GLY A 89 -8.17 14.43 -5.20
N ASP A 90 -7.82 15.67 -4.81
CA ASP A 90 -8.74 16.79 -4.56
C ASP A 90 -9.03 17.66 -5.78
N GLY A 91 -8.50 17.30 -6.96
CA GLY A 91 -8.61 18.06 -8.20
C GLY A 91 -7.53 19.11 -8.40
N THR A 92 -6.63 19.30 -7.44
CA THR A 92 -5.53 20.30 -7.49
C THR A 92 -4.15 19.63 -7.67
N LEU A 93 -3.09 20.44 -7.67
CA LEU A 93 -1.68 20.02 -7.56
C LEU A 93 -1.00 20.69 -6.36
N ASP A 94 -1.77 21.35 -5.51
CA ASP A 94 -1.24 22.09 -4.38
C ASP A 94 -1.06 21.15 -3.18
N PRO A 95 0.11 21.14 -2.53
CA PRO A 95 0.32 20.33 -1.32
C PRO A 95 -0.56 20.83 -0.18
N ASN A 96 -1.01 19.93 0.68
CA ASN A 96 -1.82 20.31 1.82
C ASN A 96 -1.36 19.55 3.09
N PRO A 97 -0.94 20.28 4.16
CA PRO A 97 -0.55 19.67 5.42
C PRO A 97 -1.76 19.24 6.29
N SER A 98 -2.98 19.57 5.88
CA SER A 98 -4.23 19.12 6.51
C SER A 98 -4.91 18.06 5.64
N PRO A 99 -5.65 17.10 6.21
CA PRO A 99 -6.42 16.15 5.44
C PRO A 99 -7.47 16.84 4.58
N ILE A 100 -7.44 16.59 3.27
CA ILE A 100 -8.38 17.14 2.30
C ILE A 100 -9.20 16.02 1.68
N ASP A 101 -10.49 16.28 1.44
CA ASP A 101 -11.43 15.30 0.93
C ASP A 101 -11.19 14.99 -0.56
N THR A 102 -11.16 13.73 -0.92
CA THR A 102 -11.07 13.25 -2.31
C THR A 102 -12.44 13.17 -3.01
N GLY A 103 -13.54 13.39 -2.29
CA GLY A 103 -14.91 13.15 -2.74
C GLY A 103 -15.33 11.66 -2.74
N LEU A 104 -14.48 10.77 -2.23
CA LEU A 104 -14.81 9.34 -2.11
C LEU A 104 -15.47 9.04 -0.77
N THR A 105 -16.59 8.31 -0.81
CA THR A 105 -17.33 7.82 0.37
C THR A 105 -17.49 6.29 0.28
N SER A 106 -17.83 5.64 1.39
CA SER A 106 -17.97 4.17 1.46
C SER A 106 -16.69 3.42 1.09
N ALA A 107 -15.53 4.01 1.38
CA ALA A 107 -14.24 3.36 1.19
C ALA A 107 -14.01 2.30 2.28
N THR A 108 -13.48 1.15 1.86
CA THR A 108 -13.15 0.01 2.74
C THR A 108 -11.66 -0.29 2.79
N SER A 109 -10.89 0.17 1.82
CA SER A 109 -9.44 0.01 1.74
C SER A 109 -8.81 1.23 1.08
N VAL A 110 -7.65 1.64 1.55
CA VAL A 110 -6.83 2.70 0.93
C VAL A 110 -5.37 2.26 0.93
N SER A 111 -4.63 2.64 -0.11
CA SER A 111 -3.19 2.37 -0.23
C SER A 111 -2.51 3.52 -0.97
N VAL A 112 -1.30 3.86 -0.55
CA VAL A 112 -0.52 4.98 -1.11
C VAL A 112 0.83 4.45 -1.58
N GLY A 113 1.16 4.71 -2.84
CA GLY A 113 2.46 4.39 -3.44
C GLY A 113 3.39 5.60 -3.52
N ASP A 114 4.22 5.65 -4.58
CA ASP A 114 5.06 6.80 -4.88
C ASP A 114 4.28 7.81 -5.74
N GLU A 115 3.82 8.87 -5.11
CA GLU A 115 3.06 9.96 -5.75
C GLU A 115 1.73 9.51 -6.41
N TYR A 116 1.14 8.41 -5.97
CA TYR A 116 -0.19 7.96 -6.36
C TYR A 116 -0.88 7.25 -5.21
N ALA A 117 -2.19 7.14 -5.28
CA ALA A 117 -2.98 6.43 -4.29
C ALA A 117 -4.10 5.63 -4.96
N CYS A 118 -4.57 4.60 -4.27
CA CYS A 118 -5.69 3.77 -4.66
C CYS A 118 -6.62 3.52 -3.47
N ALA A 119 -7.91 3.35 -3.74
CA ALA A 119 -8.91 2.99 -2.73
C ALA A 119 -9.91 1.97 -3.29
N VAL A 120 -10.49 1.17 -2.42
CA VAL A 120 -11.68 0.37 -2.71
C VAL A 120 -12.90 1.15 -2.23
N VAL A 121 -13.82 1.42 -3.15
CA VAL A 121 -15.04 2.19 -2.91
C VAL A 121 -16.22 1.41 -3.46
N SER A 122 -17.17 1.05 -2.60
CA SER A 122 -18.35 0.24 -2.98
C SER A 122 -17.97 -1.03 -3.77
N GLY A 123 -16.88 -1.69 -3.38
CA GLY A 123 -16.37 -2.90 -4.03
C GLY A 123 -15.60 -2.69 -5.32
N GLY A 124 -15.46 -1.45 -5.82
CA GLY A 124 -14.64 -1.12 -6.99
C GLY A 124 -13.32 -0.46 -6.62
N ALA A 125 -12.26 -0.66 -7.42
CA ALA A 125 -10.98 0.00 -7.25
C ALA A 125 -10.93 1.33 -8.01
N LYS A 126 -10.45 2.38 -7.35
CA LYS A 126 -10.14 3.69 -7.92
C LYS A 126 -8.71 4.07 -7.59
N CYS A 127 -7.98 4.65 -8.57
CA CYS A 127 -6.63 5.16 -8.36
C CYS A 127 -6.51 6.59 -8.91
N TRP A 128 -5.56 7.37 -8.37
CA TRP A 128 -5.27 8.75 -8.75
C TRP A 128 -3.83 9.13 -8.45
N GLY A 129 -3.37 10.26 -8.97
CA GLY A 129 -1.99 10.73 -8.87
C GLY A 129 -1.18 10.38 -10.10
N ARG A 130 0.10 10.10 -9.93
CA ARG A 130 1.08 9.81 -10.97
C ARG A 130 0.71 8.58 -11.81
N ASN A 131 0.94 8.64 -13.15
CA ASN A 131 0.61 7.55 -14.08
C ASN A 131 1.71 7.25 -15.13
N ASN A 132 2.88 7.79 -15.00
CA ASN A 132 3.96 7.61 -16.00
C ASN A 132 4.45 6.16 -16.16
N ARG A 133 4.04 5.27 -15.27
CA ARG A 133 4.31 3.84 -15.26
C ARG A 133 3.04 2.98 -15.30
N ARG A 134 1.91 3.56 -15.73
CA ARG A 134 0.61 2.86 -15.79
C ARG A 134 0.09 2.40 -14.43
N GLN A 135 0.59 2.97 -13.33
CA GLN A 135 0.24 2.58 -11.96
C GLN A 135 -1.23 2.84 -11.59
N LEU A 136 -1.97 3.62 -12.37
CA LEU A 136 -3.40 3.82 -12.16
C LEU A 136 -4.29 2.72 -12.77
N GLY A 137 -3.75 1.87 -13.65
CA GLY A 137 -4.50 0.72 -14.22
C GLY A 137 -5.68 1.10 -15.12
N THR A 138 -5.71 2.29 -15.67
CA THR A 138 -6.88 2.85 -16.37
C THR A 138 -6.82 2.74 -17.90
N ASN A 139 -5.71 2.23 -18.46
CA ASN A 139 -5.40 2.28 -19.90
C ASN A 139 -5.42 3.71 -20.50
N ALA A 140 -5.50 4.74 -19.67
CA ALA A 140 -5.51 6.14 -20.09
C ALA A 140 -4.09 6.64 -20.43
N SER A 141 -3.96 7.94 -20.71
CA SER A 141 -2.67 8.58 -20.98
C SER A 141 -1.68 8.40 -19.78
N LEU A 142 -0.39 8.60 -20.04
CA LEU A 142 0.65 8.56 -19.00
C LEU A 142 0.65 9.80 -18.08
N ASN A 143 -0.28 10.74 -18.31
CA ASN A 143 -0.42 11.93 -17.48
C ASN A 143 -1.01 11.57 -16.12
N PRO A 144 -0.64 12.29 -15.06
CA PRO A 144 -1.25 12.13 -13.76
C PRO A 144 -2.73 12.52 -13.77
N THR A 145 -3.52 11.92 -12.88
CA THR A 145 -4.91 12.32 -12.64
C THR A 145 -5.05 12.93 -11.25
N LYS A 146 -5.69 14.09 -11.19
CA LYS A 146 -5.88 14.84 -9.94
C LYS A 146 -7.08 14.38 -9.12
N THR A 147 -7.90 13.49 -9.69
CA THR A 147 -9.13 12.97 -9.08
C THR A 147 -9.19 11.46 -9.22
N PRO A 148 -9.85 10.77 -8.27
CA PRO A 148 -10.00 9.33 -8.31
C PRO A 148 -10.69 8.84 -9.58
N THR A 149 -10.05 7.89 -10.28
CA THR A 149 -10.57 7.26 -11.53
C THR A 149 -10.71 5.75 -11.36
N ASN A 150 -11.69 5.15 -12.02
CA ASN A 150 -11.91 3.71 -11.95
C ASN A 150 -10.75 2.95 -12.57
N VAL A 151 -10.29 1.90 -11.91
CA VAL A 151 -9.34 0.94 -12.46
C VAL A 151 -10.07 0.04 -13.46
N SER A 152 -9.50 -0.15 -14.66
CA SER A 152 -10.12 -0.93 -15.74
C SER A 152 -10.42 -2.37 -15.31
N GLY A 153 -11.67 -2.79 -15.47
CA GLY A 153 -12.09 -4.16 -15.14
C GLY A 153 -12.13 -4.51 -13.64
N LEU A 154 -12.03 -3.50 -12.74
CA LEU A 154 -12.14 -3.67 -11.30
C LEU A 154 -13.19 -2.72 -10.70
N THR A 155 -14.43 -2.80 -11.21
CA THR A 155 -15.55 -1.96 -10.77
C THR A 155 -16.41 -2.60 -9.69
N SER A 156 -16.20 -3.89 -9.40
CA SER A 156 -16.84 -4.68 -8.32
C SER A 156 -15.88 -5.74 -7.79
N ASP A 157 -16.27 -6.38 -6.70
CA ASP A 157 -15.64 -7.56 -6.12
C ASP A 157 -14.21 -7.36 -5.58
N VAL A 158 -13.74 -6.12 -5.51
CA VAL A 158 -12.45 -5.79 -4.91
C VAL A 158 -12.61 -5.68 -3.39
N SER A 159 -11.83 -6.47 -2.65
CA SER A 159 -11.81 -6.45 -1.18
C SER A 159 -10.65 -5.61 -0.63
N LYS A 160 -9.52 -5.57 -1.33
CA LYS A 160 -8.32 -4.83 -0.88
C LYS A 160 -7.49 -4.35 -2.08
N VAL A 161 -6.84 -3.19 -1.94
CA VAL A 161 -5.79 -2.71 -2.83
C VAL A 161 -4.49 -2.51 -2.07
N VAL A 162 -3.36 -2.75 -2.72
CA VAL A 162 -2.02 -2.44 -2.21
C VAL A 162 -1.20 -1.77 -3.31
N SER A 163 -0.35 -0.84 -2.90
CA SER A 163 0.47 -0.01 -3.78
C SER A 163 1.96 -0.22 -3.46
N GLY A 164 2.73 -0.62 -4.47
CA GLY A 164 4.18 -0.53 -4.46
C GLY A 164 4.66 0.84 -4.89
N LEU A 165 5.95 0.97 -5.29
CA LEU A 165 6.50 2.24 -5.76
C LEU A 165 5.71 2.76 -6.98
N GLN A 166 5.56 1.93 -8.02
CA GLN A 166 4.94 2.29 -9.30
C GLN A 166 4.09 1.14 -9.87
N HIS A 167 3.64 0.21 -9.04
CA HIS A 167 2.72 -0.86 -9.40
C HIS A 167 1.68 -1.02 -8.29
N ALA A 168 0.56 -1.58 -8.62
CA ALA A 168 -0.50 -1.84 -7.65
C ALA A 168 -1.12 -3.22 -7.88
N CYS A 169 -1.70 -3.76 -6.83
CA CYS A 169 -2.42 -5.02 -6.88
C CYS A 169 -3.75 -4.92 -6.14
N ALA A 170 -4.71 -5.70 -6.58
CA ALA A 170 -6.02 -5.87 -5.95
C ALA A 170 -6.24 -7.34 -5.58
N LEU A 171 -6.80 -7.55 -4.40
CA LEU A 171 -7.38 -8.81 -3.96
C LEU A 171 -8.88 -8.74 -4.20
N LEU A 172 -9.42 -9.73 -4.88
CA LEU A 172 -10.85 -9.85 -5.12
C LEU A 172 -11.51 -10.70 -4.01
N SER A 173 -12.82 -10.56 -3.85
CA SER A 173 -13.63 -11.40 -2.95
C SER A 173 -13.65 -12.89 -3.38
N THR A 174 -13.29 -13.17 -4.62
CA THR A 174 -13.08 -14.52 -5.18
C THR A 174 -11.72 -15.12 -4.81
N GLU A 175 -10.92 -14.43 -3.98
CA GLU A 175 -9.54 -14.80 -3.65
C GLU A 175 -8.56 -14.78 -4.85
N GLU A 176 -8.96 -14.17 -5.97
CA GLU A 176 -8.07 -13.86 -7.09
C GLU A 176 -7.26 -12.60 -6.79
N MET A 177 -6.00 -12.57 -7.23
CA MET A 177 -5.15 -11.38 -7.19
C MET A 177 -4.84 -10.89 -8.61
N LYS A 178 -5.02 -9.60 -8.83
CA LYS A 178 -4.66 -8.92 -10.09
C LYS A 178 -3.70 -7.77 -9.82
N CYS A 179 -2.68 -7.62 -10.68
CA CYS A 179 -1.68 -6.57 -10.56
C CYS A 179 -1.53 -5.79 -11.87
N TRP A 180 -1.04 -4.54 -11.77
CA TRP A 180 -0.81 -3.63 -12.91
C TRP A 180 0.28 -2.60 -12.58
N GLY A 181 0.73 -1.85 -13.61
CA GLY A 181 1.74 -0.81 -13.50
C GLY A 181 3.12 -1.28 -13.96
N PHE A 182 4.17 -0.74 -13.34
CA PHE A 182 5.57 -1.03 -13.64
C PHE A 182 5.96 -2.47 -13.36
N ASN A 183 6.80 -3.08 -14.23
CA ASN A 183 7.13 -4.50 -14.15
C ASN A 183 8.57 -4.87 -14.49
N SER A 184 9.51 -3.94 -14.52
CA SER A 184 10.89 -4.24 -14.98
C SER A 184 11.63 -5.26 -14.09
N ASN A 185 11.21 -5.45 -12.85
CA ASN A 185 11.74 -6.45 -11.92
C ASN A 185 10.85 -7.69 -11.80
N GLY A 186 9.76 -7.78 -12.58
CA GLY A 186 8.79 -8.86 -12.47
C GLY A 186 7.78 -8.69 -11.33
N GLN A 187 7.62 -7.47 -10.77
CA GLN A 187 6.77 -7.21 -9.61
C GLN A 187 5.27 -7.43 -9.85
N ILE A 188 4.82 -7.53 -11.11
CA ILE A 188 3.45 -7.94 -11.46
C ILE A 188 3.25 -9.45 -11.22
N GLY A 189 4.27 -10.27 -11.46
CA GLY A 189 4.21 -11.72 -11.21
C GLY A 189 3.50 -12.53 -12.30
N ASP A 190 3.32 -11.98 -13.49
CA ASP A 190 2.61 -12.59 -14.63
C ASP A 190 3.52 -13.40 -15.56
N GLY A 191 4.76 -13.71 -15.14
CA GLY A 191 5.78 -14.40 -15.93
C GLY A 191 6.55 -13.50 -16.89
N SER A 192 6.22 -12.21 -16.95
CA SER A 192 6.87 -11.22 -17.80
C SER A 192 7.62 -10.15 -16.99
N ILE A 193 8.34 -9.29 -17.70
CA ILE A 193 8.90 -8.04 -17.19
C ILE A 193 8.28 -6.83 -17.91
N THR A 194 7.16 -7.04 -18.61
CA THR A 194 6.48 -6.01 -19.38
C THR A 194 5.48 -5.27 -18.49
N GLN A 195 5.53 -3.93 -18.53
CA GLN A 195 4.59 -3.06 -17.87
C GLN A 195 3.14 -3.36 -18.29
N ARG A 196 2.19 -3.34 -17.34
CA ARG A 196 0.77 -3.57 -17.59
C ARG A 196 -0.05 -2.29 -17.40
N ALA A 197 -0.76 -1.88 -18.44
CA ALA A 197 -1.61 -0.68 -18.41
C ALA A 197 -2.95 -0.92 -17.71
N THR A 198 -3.35 -2.17 -17.60
CA THR A 198 -4.60 -2.63 -16.96
C THR A 198 -4.30 -3.85 -16.08
N PRO A 199 -5.15 -4.15 -15.09
CA PRO A 199 -4.99 -5.32 -14.24
C PRO A 199 -4.91 -6.63 -15.02
N VAL A 200 -3.91 -7.46 -14.67
CA VAL A 200 -3.77 -8.84 -15.17
C VAL A 200 -3.82 -9.81 -13.99
N SER A 201 -4.34 -11.01 -14.22
CA SER A 201 -4.38 -12.07 -13.20
C SER A 201 -2.94 -12.53 -12.89
N THR A 202 -2.59 -12.52 -11.60
CA THR A 202 -1.31 -12.99 -11.08
C THR A 202 -1.49 -14.31 -10.35
N LEU A 203 -2.51 -14.41 -9.50
CA LEU A 203 -2.89 -15.60 -8.74
C LEU A 203 -4.40 -15.79 -8.90
N ALA A 204 -4.82 -16.95 -9.39
CA ALA A 204 -6.20 -17.22 -9.77
C ALA A 204 -7.13 -17.51 -8.58
N SER A 205 -6.60 -17.95 -7.44
CA SER A 205 -7.41 -18.31 -6.25
C SER A 205 -6.55 -18.53 -5.01
N GLY A 206 -7.19 -18.67 -3.85
CA GLY A 206 -6.56 -19.03 -2.58
C GLY A 206 -5.78 -17.90 -1.92
N VAL A 207 -5.88 -16.67 -2.41
CA VAL A 207 -5.17 -15.52 -1.86
C VAL A 207 -5.96 -14.94 -0.69
N THR A 208 -5.33 -14.92 0.50
CA THR A 208 -5.95 -14.41 1.73
C THR A 208 -5.36 -13.10 2.23
N ALA A 209 -4.11 -12.79 1.86
CA ALA A 209 -3.46 -11.52 2.17
C ALA A 209 -2.50 -11.11 1.05
N ILE A 210 -2.39 -9.81 0.82
CA ILE A 210 -1.50 -9.21 -0.19
C ILE A 210 -0.74 -8.03 0.40
N SER A 211 0.49 -7.84 -0.07
CA SER A 211 1.32 -6.68 0.24
C SER A 211 2.19 -6.32 -0.95
N ALA A 212 2.39 -5.04 -1.17
CA ALA A 212 3.31 -4.50 -2.17
C ALA A 212 4.07 -3.30 -1.59
N ARG A 213 5.35 -3.24 -1.84
CA ARG A 213 6.20 -2.09 -1.49
C ARG A 213 7.36 -2.03 -2.47
N GLU A 214 7.84 -0.83 -2.79
CA GLU A 214 8.92 -0.63 -3.75
C GLU A 214 8.68 -1.43 -5.04
N ASN A 215 9.56 -2.34 -5.40
CA ASN A 215 9.48 -3.19 -6.59
C ASN A 215 9.29 -4.67 -6.23
N SER A 216 8.68 -4.97 -5.09
CA SER A 216 8.37 -6.34 -4.66
C SER A 216 6.92 -6.48 -4.26
N THR A 217 6.40 -7.68 -4.41
CA THR A 217 5.03 -8.06 -4.07
C THR A 217 5.05 -9.38 -3.33
N CYS A 218 4.22 -9.51 -2.32
CA CYS A 218 4.03 -10.75 -1.58
C CYS A 218 2.54 -11.05 -1.40
N ALA A 219 2.20 -12.33 -1.30
CA ALA A 219 0.86 -12.82 -1.01
C ALA A 219 0.90 -14.01 -0.04
N VAL A 220 -0.17 -14.20 0.69
CA VAL A 220 -0.47 -15.45 1.39
C VAL A 220 -1.45 -16.24 0.53
N VAL A 221 -1.05 -17.41 0.10
CA VAL A 221 -1.83 -18.29 -0.79
C VAL A 221 -2.06 -19.62 -0.07
N SER A 222 -3.29 -19.92 0.29
CA SER A 222 -3.66 -21.14 1.03
C SER A 222 -2.77 -21.36 2.27
N GLY A 223 -2.45 -20.28 2.98
CA GLY A 223 -1.61 -20.29 4.18
C GLY A 223 -0.09 -20.37 3.94
N ALA A 224 0.38 -20.34 2.69
CA ALA A 224 1.80 -20.25 2.33
C ALA A 224 2.18 -18.82 1.92
N ALA A 225 3.37 -18.36 2.27
CA ALA A 225 3.91 -17.09 1.79
C ALA A 225 4.56 -17.27 0.41
N GLN A 226 4.20 -16.40 -0.54
CA GLN A 226 4.83 -16.29 -1.85
C GLN A 226 5.20 -14.83 -2.10
N CYS A 227 6.43 -14.59 -2.62
CA CYS A 227 6.91 -13.26 -2.97
C CYS A 227 7.55 -13.26 -4.36
N TRP A 228 7.59 -12.07 -5.00
CA TRP A 228 8.18 -11.87 -6.32
C TRP A 228 8.55 -10.40 -6.55
N GLY A 229 9.21 -10.11 -7.67
CA GLY A 229 9.74 -8.80 -8.00
C GLY A 229 11.23 -8.72 -7.71
N ALA A 230 11.69 -7.52 -7.32
CA ALA A 230 13.08 -7.27 -6.96
C ALA A 230 13.54 -8.17 -5.80
N ASN A 231 14.80 -8.65 -5.87
CA ASN A 231 15.35 -9.59 -4.89
C ASN A 231 16.83 -9.34 -4.55
N THR A 232 17.38 -8.20 -4.87
CA THR A 232 18.82 -7.89 -4.66
C THR A 232 19.26 -8.10 -3.20
N TRP A 233 18.32 -7.94 -2.25
CA TRP A 233 18.55 -8.07 -0.82
C TRP A 233 17.95 -9.36 -0.22
N GLY A 234 17.48 -10.29 -1.06
CA GLY A 234 16.82 -11.51 -0.60
C GLY A 234 15.37 -11.29 -0.13
N GLN A 235 14.74 -10.18 -0.50
CA GLN A 235 13.37 -9.83 -0.07
C GLN A 235 12.28 -10.76 -0.61
N VAL A 236 12.56 -11.59 -1.64
CA VAL A 236 11.68 -12.66 -2.08
C VAL A 236 11.68 -13.84 -1.09
N GLY A 237 12.80 -14.09 -0.41
CA GLY A 237 12.89 -15.13 0.64
C GLY A 237 13.01 -16.57 0.11
N ASP A 238 13.41 -16.75 -1.13
CA ASP A 238 13.59 -18.07 -1.79
C ASP A 238 15.00 -18.65 -1.64
N GLY A 239 15.84 -18.03 -0.81
CA GLY A 239 17.25 -18.41 -0.62
C GLY A 239 18.20 -17.88 -1.69
N THR A 240 17.72 -17.03 -2.61
CA THR A 240 18.52 -16.41 -3.67
C THR A 240 18.46 -14.87 -3.58
N VAL A 241 19.21 -14.20 -4.45
CA VAL A 241 19.17 -12.73 -4.64
C VAL A 241 18.74 -12.34 -6.06
N SER A 242 18.21 -13.30 -6.82
CA SER A 242 17.76 -13.08 -8.20
C SER A 242 16.28 -12.65 -8.21
N ALA A 243 15.93 -11.62 -8.98
CA ALA A 243 14.55 -11.18 -9.16
C ALA A 243 13.65 -12.33 -9.69
N ARG A 244 12.39 -12.33 -9.28
CA ARG A 244 11.39 -13.31 -9.70
C ARG A 244 10.23 -12.62 -10.41
N ASN A 245 9.88 -13.09 -11.59
CA ASN A 245 8.75 -12.56 -12.36
C ASN A 245 7.48 -13.43 -12.24
N VAL A 246 7.51 -14.43 -11.35
CA VAL A 246 6.36 -15.27 -10.97
C VAL A 246 6.29 -15.39 -9.45
N PRO A 247 5.10 -15.61 -8.87
CA PRO A 247 4.96 -15.92 -7.44
C PRO A 247 5.85 -17.09 -7.04
N THR A 248 6.73 -16.87 -6.07
CA THR A 248 7.77 -17.81 -5.64
C THR A 248 7.64 -18.06 -4.15
N SER A 249 7.67 -19.32 -3.72
CA SER A 249 7.51 -19.71 -2.31
C SER A 249 8.65 -19.16 -1.45
N VAL A 250 8.28 -18.57 -0.31
CA VAL A 250 9.23 -18.19 0.74
C VAL A 250 9.68 -19.44 1.48
N THR A 251 10.99 -19.66 1.55
CA THR A 251 11.57 -20.81 2.24
C THR A 251 11.10 -20.89 3.70
N SER A 252 10.65 -22.05 4.15
CA SER A 252 10.17 -22.32 5.51
C SER A 252 8.85 -21.62 5.91
N LEU A 253 8.14 -20.94 5.00
CA LEU A 253 6.83 -20.34 5.22
C LEU A 253 5.77 -20.90 4.25
N ILE A 254 5.74 -22.23 4.13
CA ILE A 254 4.89 -22.99 3.19
C ILE A 254 3.50 -23.31 3.75
N SER A 255 3.24 -22.97 5.02
CA SER A 255 1.93 -23.14 5.65
C SER A 255 1.82 -22.28 6.93
N GLY A 256 0.61 -22.07 7.42
CA GLY A 256 0.33 -21.38 8.69
C GLY A 256 0.61 -19.89 8.68
N VAL A 257 0.82 -19.27 7.53
CA VAL A 257 0.97 -17.82 7.40
C VAL A 257 -0.42 -17.19 7.37
N THR A 258 -0.62 -16.15 8.18
CA THR A 258 -1.91 -15.44 8.31
C THR A 258 -1.85 -14.02 7.74
N ASN A 259 -0.68 -13.39 7.74
CA ASN A 259 -0.51 -12.04 7.19
C ASN A 259 0.92 -11.84 6.68
N ILE A 260 1.10 -10.88 5.76
CA ILE A 260 2.39 -10.57 5.15
C ILE A 260 2.50 -9.06 4.90
N ALA A 261 3.71 -8.52 5.06
CA ALA A 261 4.00 -7.12 4.81
C ALA A 261 5.39 -6.96 4.17
N ASN A 262 5.46 -6.15 3.12
CA ASN A 262 6.73 -5.74 2.49
C ASN A 262 7.23 -4.45 3.11
N GLY A 263 8.53 -4.38 3.39
CA GLY A 263 9.28 -3.15 3.59
C GLY A 263 9.97 -2.68 2.30
N TYR A 264 10.98 -1.84 2.44
CA TYR A 264 11.77 -1.33 1.30
C TYR A 264 12.60 -2.47 0.66
N GLU A 265 13.37 -3.19 1.46
CA GLU A 265 14.30 -4.25 1.05
C GLU A 265 14.12 -5.54 1.88
N HIS A 266 13.02 -5.65 2.61
CA HIS A 266 12.71 -6.79 3.46
C HIS A 266 11.21 -7.10 3.40
N ALA A 267 10.84 -8.26 3.90
CA ALA A 267 9.45 -8.62 4.13
C ALA A 267 9.30 -9.35 5.46
N CYS A 268 8.11 -9.27 6.03
CA CYS A 268 7.76 -9.96 7.26
C CYS A 268 6.42 -10.68 7.12
N ALA A 269 6.27 -11.80 7.78
CA ALA A 269 5.03 -12.55 7.87
C ALA A 269 4.64 -12.83 9.32
N VAL A 270 3.34 -12.90 9.56
CA VAL A 270 2.77 -13.36 10.83
C VAL A 270 2.23 -14.77 10.61
N THR A 271 2.53 -15.68 11.54
CA THR A 271 2.04 -17.06 11.49
C THR A 271 0.84 -17.26 12.43
N SER A 272 0.10 -18.34 12.23
CA SER A 272 -1.01 -18.76 13.11
C SER A 272 -0.59 -19.04 14.56
N ALA A 273 0.70 -19.25 14.80
CA ALA A 273 1.30 -19.34 16.14
C ALA A 273 1.66 -17.96 16.73
N ALA A 274 1.16 -16.85 16.16
CA ALA A 274 1.46 -15.47 16.55
C ALA A 274 2.97 -15.11 16.51
N GLN A 275 3.75 -15.79 15.68
CA GLN A 275 5.16 -15.47 15.48
C GLN A 275 5.33 -14.51 14.30
N VAL A 276 6.27 -13.59 14.43
CA VAL A 276 6.74 -12.74 13.33
C VAL A 276 8.03 -13.32 12.77
N ARG A 277 8.10 -13.48 11.45
CA ARG A 277 9.27 -13.91 10.70
C ARG A 277 9.59 -12.88 9.64
N CYS A 278 10.84 -12.38 9.62
CA CYS A 278 11.29 -11.39 8.64
C CYS A 278 12.49 -11.94 7.86
N TRP A 279 12.64 -11.46 6.62
CA TRP A 279 13.75 -11.80 5.72
C TRP A 279 14.05 -10.63 4.78
N GLY A 280 15.20 -10.67 4.09
CA GLY A 280 15.70 -9.61 3.23
C GLY A 280 16.84 -8.84 3.90
N SER A 281 16.97 -7.55 3.60
CA SER A 281 17.98 -6.69 4.23
C SER A 281 17.78 -6.59 5.74
N GLN A 282 18.89 -6.63 6.50
CA GLN A 282 18.94 -6.54 7.95
C GLN A 282 19.60 -5.22 8.40
#